data_f40cbcfe4f11c8480f9a5c9aeedb9c53
#
_entry.id   f40cbcfe4f11c8480f9a5c9aeedb9c53
#
_cell.length_a   1.000
_cell.length_b   1.000
_cell.length_c   1.000
_cell.angle_alpha   90.00
_cell.angle_beta   90.00
_cell.angle_gamma   90.00
#
_symmetry.space_group_name_H-M   'P 1'
#
loop_
_entity.id
_entity.type
_entity.pdbx_description
1 polymer ?
#
loop_
_entity_poly.entity_id
_entity_poly.type
_entity_poly.pdbx_seq_one_letter_code
_entity_poly.pdbx_strand_id
1 'polypeptide(L)'
;MLHVNGTLTVKKITGAKGAFSVGDLVTEEGTFKVKDALLDQFEEGRYQGEFAISSIYLSSYIWRGKSMTDIRANLVDVHLDEVGDVAPESAPPQDEPDPIEEDVARTQGPSSVDVSGETTVVVVTSAGQVDADPALEAQVKLFGAELGAKVWKREGIKLDPTVDRGVFREQRDRLKELGYRFDAKAQAWAVIVD
;
A
#
# COMPACT_ATOMS: atom_id res chain seq x y z
N MET A 1 18.17 -8.15 3.25
CA MET A 1 17.32 -7.74 2.13
C MET A 1 17.57 -8.73 1.03
N LEU A 2 16.53 -9.39 0.54
CA LEU A 2 16.61 -10.44 -0.47
C LEU A 2 16.02 -9.91 -1.76
N HIS A 3 16.78 -9.96 -2.85
CA HIS A 3 16.31 -9.59 -4.19
C HIS A 3 16.00 -10.87 -4.98
N VAL A 4 14.78 -10.98 -5.46
CA VAL A 4 14.30 -12.15 -6.19
C VAL A 4 13.60 -11.73 -7.48
N ASN A 5 13.86 -12.47 -8.54
CA ASN A 5 13.09 -12.33 -9.76
C ASN A 5 11.84 -13.19 -9.69
N GLY A 6 10.72 -12.64 -10.16
CA GLY A 6 9.48 -13.38 -10.09
C GLY A 6 8.32 -12.72 -10.81
N THR A 7 7.16 -13.31 -10.59
CA THR A 7 5.89 -12.80 -11.11
C THR A 7 4.95 -12.54 -9.93
N LEU A 8 4.54 -11.28 -9.78
CA LEU A 8 3.55 -10.84 -8.80
C LEU A 8 2.19 -10.75 -9.48
N THR A 9 1.23 -11.52 -9.03
CA THR A 9 -0.17 -11.42 -9.47
C THR A 9 -0.96 -10.64 -8.43
N VAL A 10 -1.40 -9.44 -8.77
CA VAL A 10 -2.18 -8.56 -7.89
C VAL A 10 -3.66 -8.75 -8.13
N LYS A 11 -4.43 -8.92 -7.05
CA LYS A 11 -5.89 -9.02 -7.05
C LYS A 11 -6.47 -7.97 -6.12
N LYS A 12 -7.57 -7.33 -6.51
CA LYS A 12 -8.34 -6.43 -5.65
C LYS A 12 -9.45 -7.17 -4.95
N ILE A 13 -9.53 -6.97 -3.65
CA ILE A 13 -10.56 -7.54 -2.79
C ILE A 13 -11.32 -6.40 -2.13
N THR A 14 -12.63 -6.53 -2.04
CA THR A 14 -13.47 -5.56 -1.32
C THR A 14 -13.72 -6.08 0.09
N GLY A 15 -13.10 -5.43 1.07
CA GLY A 15 -13.32 -5.71 2.49
C GLY A 15 -14.29 -4.74 3.16
N ALA A 16 -14.52 -4.93 4.45
CA ALA A 16 -15.43 -4.08 5.24
C ALA A 16 -14.95 -2.61 5.35
N LYS A 17 -13.65 -2.37 5.25
CA LYS A 17 -13.02 -1.04 5.32
C LYS A 17 -12.58 -0.49 3.96
N GLY A 18 -13.14 -1.02 2.88
CA GLY A 18 -12.85 -0.59 1.51
C GLY A 18 -12.06 -1.61 0.69
N ALA A 19 -11.72 -1.23 -0.54
CA ALA A 19 -10.96 -2.08 -1.44
C ALA A 19 -9.47 -2.12 -1.05
N PHE A 20 -8.90 -3.31 -1.02
CA PHE A 20 -7.48 -3.56 -0.80
C PHE A 20 -6.91 -4.53 -1.83
N SER A 21 -5.61 -4.50 -2.00
CA SER A 21 -4.93 -5.41 -2.92
C SER A 21 -4.15 -6.46 -2.15
N VAL A 22 -4.16 -7.67 -2.68
CA VAL A 22 -3.32 -8.78 -2.25
C VAL A 22 -2.52 -9.30 -3.44
N GLY A 23 -1.34 -9.83 -3.19
CA GLY A 23 -0.47 -10.36 -4.22
C GLY A 23 -0.07 -11.80 -3.96
N ASP A 24 0.03 -12.57 -5.03
CA ASP A 24 0.69 -13.86 -5.05
C ASP A 24 2.03 -13.66 -5.80
N LEU A 25 3.15 -13.66 -5.06
CA LEU A 25 4.49 -13.54 -5.62
C LEU A 25 5.07 -14.95 -5.85
N VAL A 26 5.27 -15.31 -7.10
CA VAL A 26 5.88 -16.57 -7.52
C VAL A 26 7.31 -16.30 -7.94
N THR A 27 8.26 -16.95 -7.28
CA THR A 27 9.70 -16.84 -7.53
C THR A 27 10.31 -18.24 -7.69
N GLU A 28 11.59 -18.33 -7.97
CA GLU A 28 12.32 -19.61 -8.00
C GLU A 28 12.42 -20.22 -6.58
N GLU A 29 12.41 -19.39 -5.53
CA GLU A 29 12.48 -19.81 -4.14
C GLU A 29 11.13 -20.32 -3.59
N GLY A 30 10.03 -19.97 -4.24
CA GLY A 30 8.69 -20.38 -3.81
C GLY A 30 7.60 -19.35 -4.09
N THR A 31 6.43 -19.61 -3.51
CA THR A 31 5.27 -18.72 -3.63
C THR A 31 5.00 -18.06 -2.29
N PHE A 32 4.87 -16.74 -2.30
CA PHE A 32 4.66 -15.91 -1.12
C PHE A 32 3.38 -15.09 -1.29
N LYS A 33 2.60 -15.01 -0.22
CA LYS A 33 1.50 -14.04 -0.14
C LYS A 33 2.05 -12.66 0.22
N VAL A 34 1.64 -11.64 -0.51
CA VAL A 34 2.00 -10.25 -0.24
C VAL A 34 0.73 -9.48 0.09
N LYS A 35 0.70 -8.87 1.27
CA LYS A 35 -0.42 -8.05 1.74
C LYS A 35 0.03 -6.64 2.16
N ASP A 36 1.08 -6.14 1.55
CA ASP A 36 1.63 -4.81 1.85
C ASP A 36 0.72 -3.68 1.33
N ALA A 37 0.73 -2.55 2.04
CA ALA A 37 0.04 -1.34 1.63
C ALA A 37 0.49 -0.85 0.25
N LEU A 38 1.75 -1.11 -0.11
CA LEU A 38 2.31 -0.83 -1.42
C LEU A 38 1.43 -1.34 -2.57
N LEU A 39 0.82 -2.53 -2.42
CA LEU A 39 -0.01 -3.13 -3.45
C LEU A 39 -1.34 -2.40 -3.67
N ASP A 40 -1.81 -1.62 -2.71
CA ASP A 40 -3.09 -0.93 -2.82
C ASP A 40 -3.08 0.14 -3.95
N GLN A 41 -1.92 0.57 -4.41
CA GLN A 41 -1.78 1.49 -5.56
C GLN A 41 -1.70 0.76 -6.91
N PHE A 42 -1.40 -0.54 -6.92
CA PHE A 42 -1.37 -1.33 -8.15
C PHE A 42 -2.78 -1.66 -8.65
N GLU A 43 -2.94 -1.77 -9.94
CA GLU A 43 -4.14 -2.33 -10.55
C GLU A 43 -4.09 -3.86 -10.55
N GLU A 44 -5.26 -4.50 -10.75
CA GLU A 44 -5.28 -5.95 -10.93
C GLU A 44 -4.47 -6.32 -12.17
N GLY A 45 -3.55 -7.28 -12.01
CA GLY A 45 -2.70 -7.66 -13.12
C GLY A 45 -1.57 -8.55 -12.71
N ARG A 46 -0.76 -8.92 -13.69
CA ARG A 46 0.46 -9.68 -13.53
C ARG A 46 1.65 -8.77 -13.80
N TYR A 47 2.57 -8.72 -12.87
CA TYR A 47 3.74 -7.87 -12.89
C TYR A 47 4.98 -8.75 -12.79
N GLN A 48 5.86 -8.65 -13.78
CA GLN A 48 7.11 -9.40 -13.82
C GLN A 48 8.29 -8.47 -13.59
N GLY A 49 9.24 -8.91 -12.76
CA GLY A 49 10.41 -8.10 -12.44
C GLY A 49 11.18 -8.60 -11.23
N GLU A 50 11.98 -7.71 -10.67
CA GLU A 50 12.76 -7.93 -9.45
C GLU A 50 12.05 -7.35 -8.24
N PHE A 51 11.95 -8.13 -7.18
CA PHE A 51 11.27 -7.78 -5.94
C PHE A 51 12.26 -7.80 -4.78
N ALA A 52 12.36 -6.69 -4.06
CA ALA A 52 13.15 -6.58 -2.84
C ALA A 52 12.30 -6.95 -1.62
N ILE A 53 12.61 -8.10 -1.02
CA ILE A 53 11.94 -8.63 0.16
C ILE A 53 12.72 -8.24 1.41
N SER A 54 12.05 -7.62 2.38
CA SER A 54 12.63 -7.28 3.69
C SER A 54 12.56 -8.45 4.66
N SER A 55 11.46 -9.18 4.65
CA SER A 55 11.22 -10.30 5.55
C SER A 55 10.26 -11.31 4.94
N ILE A 56 10.46 -12.57 5.31
CA ILE A 56 9.55 -13.67 5.02
C ILE A 56 9.12 -14.26 6.36
N TYR A 57 7.82 -14.46 6.55
CA TYR A 57 7.27 -14.97 7.81
C TYR A 57 6.02 -15.80 7.60
N LEU A 58 5.71 -16.64 8.57
CA LEU A 58 4.47 -17.40 8.62
C LEU A 58 3.39 -16.54 9.30
N SER A 59 2.25 -16.44 8.66
CA SER A 59 1.06 -15.79 9.22
C SER A 59 -0.06 -16.78 9.34
N SER A 60 -0.51 -17.00 10.58
CA SER A 60 -1.64 -17.87 10.87
C SER A 60 -2.83 -17.04 11.32
N TYR A 61 -4.00 -17.30 10.76
CA TYR A 61 -5.24 -16.60 11.07
C TYR A 61 -6.42 -17.56 10.99
N ILE A 62 -7.53 -17.18 11.62
CA ILE A 62 -8.77 -17.94 11.57
C ILE A 62 -9.72 -17.26 10.62
N TRP A 63 -10.13 -17.96 9.57
CA TRP A 63 -11.08 -17.47 8.61
C TRP A 63 -12.26 -18.43 8.45
N ARG A 64 -13.48 -17.95 8.67
CA ARG A 64 -14.70 -18.75 8.63
C ARG A 64 -14.62 -20.04 9.48
N GLY A 65 -13.96 -19.95 10.65
CA GLY A 65 -13.78 -21.07 11.58
C GLY A 65 -12.70 -22.08 11.20
N LYS A 66 -11.92 -21.79 10.12
CA LYS A 66 -10.76 -22.61 9.72
C LYS A 66 -9.46 -21.90 10.05
N SER A 67 -8.49 -22.63 10.59
CA SER A 67 -7.13 -22.13 10.73
C SER A 67 -6.44 -22.17 9.37
N MET A 68 -5.96 -21.02 8.94
CA MET A 68 -5.18 -20.83 7.71
C MET A 68 -3.77 -20.40 8.07
N THR A 69 -2.80 -20.84 7.28
CA THR A 69 -1.40 -20.41 7.45
C THR A 69 -0.81 -20.12 6.09
N ASP A 70 -0.33 -18.89 5.93
CA ASP A 70 0.31 -18.40 4.72
C ASP A 70 1.79 -18.11 4.98
N ILE A 71 2.63 -18.35 3.98
CA ILE A 71 3.98 -17.81 3.93
C ILE A 71 3.86 -16.42 3.31
N ARG A 72 4.17 -15.38 4.08
CA ARG A 72 4.08 -13.99 3.66
C ARG A 72 5.45 -13.38 3.45
N ALA A 73 5.55 -12.50 2.46
CA ALA A 73 6.70 -11.66 2.21
C ALA A 73 6.31 -10.19 2.32
N ASN A 74 7.16 -9.39 2.98
CA ASN A 74 7.06 -7.94 2.97
C ASN A 74 7.99 -7.38 1.90
N LEU A 75 7.43 -6.59 0.98
CA LEU A 75 8.17 -5.94 -0.09
C LEU A 75 8.62 -4.54 0.36
N VAL A 76 9.85 -4.18 0.01
CA VAL A 76 10.41 -2.83 0.23
C VAL A 76 10.46 -2.06 -1.07
N ASP A 77 10.79 -2.76 -2.16
CA ASP A 77 10.92 -2.16 -3.47
C ASP A 77 10.49 -3.14 -4.56
N VAL A 78 10.09 -2.60 -5.70
CA VAL A 78 9.59 -3.37 -6.84
C VAL A 78 10.14 -2.74 -8.12
N HIS A 79 10.95 -3.47 -8.85
CA HIS A 79 11.46 -3.09 -10.16
C HIS A 79 10.80 -3.93 -11.24
N LEU A 80 9.92 -3.33 -12.03
CA LEU A 80 9.14 -4.04 -13.04
C LEU A 80 9.78 -3.96 -14.41
N ASP A 81 10.01 -5.12 -15.00
CA ASP A 81 10.45 -5.26 -16.40
C ASP A 81 9.25 -5.21 -17.33
N GLU A 82 8.21 -5.99 -17.02
CA GLU A 82 6.99 -6.09 -17.81
C GLU A 82 5.73 -5.94 -16.95
N VAL A 83 4.75 -5.22 -17.51
CA VAL A 83 3.40 -5.13 -16.98
C VAL A 83 2.50 -5.87 -17.96
N GLY A 84 2.09 -7.07 -17.60
CA GLY A 84 1.16 -7.86 -18.40
C GLY A 84 -0.29 -7.53 -18.03
N ASP A 85 -1.10 -7.21 -19.02
CA ASP A 85 -2.55 -7.25 -18.86
C ASP A 85 -2.95 -8.71 -18.60
N VAL A 86 -3.34 -9.02 -17.39
CA VAL A 86 -4.05 -10.25 -17.11
C VAL A 86 -5.52 -9.95 -17.31
N ALA A 87 -6.07 -10.51 -18.39
CA ALA A 87 -7.49 -10.83 -18.38
C ALA A 87 -7.76 -11.55 -17.04
N PRO A 88 -8.75 -11.12 -16.24
CA PRO A 88 -9.06 -11.77 -14.99
C PRO A 88 -9.38 -13.23 -15.28
N GLU A 89 -8.41 -14.10 -15.09
CA GLU A 89 -8.69 -15.52 -14.99
C GLU A 89 -9.56 -15.60 -13.73
N SER A 90 -10.85 -15.83 -13.96
CA SER A 90 -11.91 -15.85 -12.96
C SER A 90 -11.65 -16.94 -11.92
N ALA A 91 -10.65 -16.73 -11.09
CA ALA A 91 -10.65 -17.38 -9.80
C ALA A 91 -11.79 -16.73 -9.00
N PRO A 92 -12.69 -17.51 -8.41
CA PRO A 92 -13.74 -16.95 -7.56
C PRO A 92 -13.10 -16.01 -6.55
N PRO A 93 -13.74 -14.88 -6.20
CA PRO A 93 -13.20 -13.95 -5.24
C PRO A 93 -12.86 -14.74 -3.97
N GLN A 94 -11.58 -14.87 -3.70
CA GLN A 94 -11.15 -15.47 -2.45
C GLN A 94 -11.51 -14.42 -1.41
N ASP A 95 -12.53 -14.73 -0.59
CA ASP A 95 -12.89 -13.97 0.58
C ASP A 95 -11.70 -14.04 1.57
N GLU A 96 -10.74 -13.14 1.41
CA GLU A 96 -9.62 -13.01 2.32
C GLU A 96 -9.91 -11.89 3.34
N PRO A 97 -9.47 -12.03 4.60
CA PRO A 97 -9.66 -10.99 5.60
C PRO A 97 -8.85 -9.74 5.24
N ASP A 98 -9.43 -8.56 5.51
CA ASP A 98 -8.73 -7.29 5.32
C ASP A 98 -7.50 -7.22 6.23
N PRO A 99 -6.30 -6.92 5.71
CA PRO A 99 -5.10 -6.79 6.53
C PRO A 99 -5.22 -5.83 7.71
N ILE A 100 -6.03 -4.78 7.60
CA ILE A 100 -6.30 -3.87 8.72
C ILE A 100 -7.04 -4.60 9.85
N GLU A 101 -7.92 -5.55 9.54
CA GLU A 101 -8.63 -6.35 10.54
C GLU A 101 -7.72 -7.40 11.18
N GLU A 102 -6.80 -7.96 10.41
CA GLU A 102 -5.79 -8.90 10.93
C GLU A 102 -4.85 -8.23 11.93
N ASP A 103 -4.43 -6.98 11.66
CA ASP A 103 -3.55 -6.22 12.55
C ASP A 103 -4.24 -5.84 13.87
N VAL A 104 -5.51 -5.46 13.81
CA VAL A 104 -6.33 -5.19 15.01
C VAL A 104 -6.51 -6.47 15.85
N ALA A 105 -6.73 -7.61 15.23
CA ALA A 105 -6.87 -8.89 15.92
C ALA A 105 -5.56 -9.34 16.59
N ARG A 106 -4.40 -9.03 16.02
CA ARG A 106 -3.08 -9.28 16.62
C ARG A 106 -2.81 -8.43 17.85
N THR A 107 -3.27 -7.19 17.86
CA THR A 107 -3.06 -6.25 18.98
C THR A 107 -3.91 -6.61 20.20
N GLN A 108 -4.94 -7.46 20.06
CA GLN A 108 -5.82 -7.90 21.15
C GLN A 108 -5.40 -9.25 21.77
N GLY A 109 -4.30 -9.88 21.35
CA GLY A 109 -3.72 -11.05 22.01
C GLY A 109 -2.92 -10.64 23.26
N PRO A 110 -2.86 -11.49 24.32
CA PRO A 110 -2.21 -11.13 25.57
C PRO A 110 -0.69 -11.12 25.39
N SER A 111 -0.13 -9.96 25.12
CA SER A 111 1.30 -9.68 25.29
C SER A 111 1.45 -8.25 25.79
N SER A 112 1.48 -8.16 27.12
CA SER A 112 1.96 -7.01 27.86
C SER A 112 3.45 -6.81 27.57
N VAL A 113 3.79 -5.79 26.77
CA VAL A 113 5.05 -5.06 26.91
C VAL A 113 4.73 -3.60 26.72
N ASP A 114 4.67 -2.93 27.84
CA ASP A 114 4.63 -1.49 28.01
C ASP A 114 5.95 -0.91 27.47
N VAL A 115 5.88 -0.14 26.39
CA VAL A 115 6.95 0.76 25.99
C VAL A 115 6.31 2.11 25.73
N SER A 116 6.26 2.91 26.78
CA SER A 116 6.07 4.36 26.72
C SER A 116 7.16 4.98 25.87
N GLY A 117 6.84 5.29 24.62
CA GLY A 117 7.63 6.15 23.75
C GLY A 117 6.84 7.42 23.50
N GLU A 118 7.04 8.45 24.33
CA GLU A 118 6.59 9.81 24.05
C GLU A 118 7.22 10.29 22.76
N THR A 119 6.45 10.33 21.67
CA THR A 119 6.82 11.08 20.48
C THR A 119 6.39 12.52 20.68
N THR A 120 7.35 13.34 21.08
CA THR A 120 7.26 14.79 21.15
C THR A 120 6.91 15.34 19.77
N VAL A 121 5.68 15.81 19.61
CA VAL A 121 5.26 16.59 18.45
C VAL A 121 5.98 17.93 18.52
N VAL A 122 7.04 18.10 17.75
CA VAL A 122 7.64 19.42 17.54
C VAL A 122 6.74 20.18 16.58
N VAL A 123 5.86 21.00 17.13
CA VAL A 123 5.12 22.02 16.38
C VAL A 123 6.11 23.11 15.99
N VAL A 124 6.63 23.06 14.79
CA VAL A 124 7.36 24.20 14.21
C VAL A 124 6.32 25.14 13.59
N THR A 125 5.91 26.10 14.39
CA THR A 125 5.13 27.26 13.94
C THR A 125 6.08 28.16 13.14
N SER A 126 6.03 28.10 11.82
CA SER A 126 6.56 29.17 10.97
C SER A 126 5.37 29.91 10.37
N ALA A 127 5.14 31.10 10.92
CA ALA A 127 4.20 32.06 10.43
C ALA A 127 4.60 32.57 9.05
N GLY A 128 3.77 32.30 8.07
CA GLY A 128 3.73 32.94 6.78
C GLY A 128 2.28 32.93 6.33
N GLN A 129 1.55 34.01 6.65
CA GLN A 129 0.22 34.27 6.09
C GLN A 129 0.35 34.44 4.59
N VAL A 130 -0.04 33.43 3.85
CA VAL A 130 -0.52 33.51 2.48
C VAL A 130 -1.96 33.03 2.55
N ASP A 131 -2.87 33.74 1.89
CA ASP A 131 -4.27 33.35 1.77
C ASP A 131 -4.33 31.90 1.30
N ALA A 132 -4.50 30.99 2.27
CA ALA A 132 -4.43 29.56 2.01
C ALA A 132 -5.78 29.17 1.40
N ASP A 133 -5.74 28.83 0.12
CA ASP A 133 -6.86 28.18 -0.55
C ASP A 133 -7.26 26.95 0.28
N PRO A 134 -8.52 26.84 0.75
CA PRO A 134 -8.98 25.73 1.59
C PRO A 134 -8.73 24.35 0.95
N ALA A 135 -8.62 24.29 -0.37
CA ALA A 135 -8.24 23.08 -1.08
C ALA A 135 -6.77 22.71 -0.88
N LEU A 136 -5.87 23.70 -0.78
CA LEU A 136 -4.46 23.47 -0.47
C LEU A 136 -4.28 22.98 0.97
N GLU A 137 -4.99 23.57 1.92
CA GLU A 137 -4.94 23.15 3.32
C GLU A 137 -5.39 21.70 3.50
N ALA A 138 -6.48 21.30 2.83
CA ALA A 138 -6.96 19.91 2.87
C ALA A 138 -5.92 18.94 2.29
N GLN A 139 -5.22 19.31 1.24
CA GLN A 139 -4.16 18.50 0.66
C GLN A 139 -2.92 18.41 1.56
N VAL A 140 -2.51 19.54 2.15
CA VAL A 140 -1.40 19.56 3.09
C VAL A 140 -1.70 18.71 4.34
N LYS A 141 -2.94 18.70 4.79
CA LYS A 141 -3.36 17.88 5.94
C LYS A 141 -3.29 16.38 5.65
N LEU A 142 -3.64 15.95 4.43
CA LEU A 142 -3.66 14.54 4.05
C LEU A 142 -2.30 14.03 3.60
N PHE A 143 -1.56 14.83 2.82
CA PHE A 143 -0.30 14.42 2.20
C PHE A 143 0.94 14.94 2.94
N GLY A 144 0.78 15.85 3.89
CA GLY A 144 1.87 16.62 4.45
C GLY A 144 2.28 17.80 3.56
N ALA A 145 3.09 18.72 4.09
CA ALA A 145 3.43 19.97 3.41
C ALA A 145 4.16 19.76 2.07
N GLU A 146 5.06 18.80 2.02
CA GLU A 146 5.90 18.56 0.84
C GLU A 146 5.12 17.91 -0.32
N LEU A 147 4.43 16.81 -0.05
CA LEU A 147 3.62 16.13 -1.05
C LEU A 147 2.38 16.95 -1.41
N GLY A 148 1.73 17.63 -0.46
CA GLY A 148 0.59 18.51 -0.71
C GLY A 148 0.93 19.62 -1.68
N ALA A 149 2.13 20.22 -1.59
CA ALA A 149 2.60 21.22 -2.54
C ALA A 149 2.83 20.64 -3.95
N LYS A 150 3.33 19.41 -4.06
CA LYS A 150 3.49 18.71 -5.35
C LYS A 150 2.14 18.37 -5.97
N VAL A 151 1.18 17.92 -5.17
CA VAL A 151 -0.21 17.68 -5.62
C VAL A 151 -0.81 18.96 -6.19
N TRP A 152 -0.63 20.08 -5.50
CA TRP A 152 -1.13 21.38 -5.97
C TRP A 152 -0.52 21.79 -7.31
N LYS A 153 0.77 21.55 -7.50
CA LYS A 153 1.49 21.86 -8.74
C LYS A 153 1.28 20.83 -9.86
N ARG A 154 0.52 19.75 -9.58
CA ARG A 154 0.31 18.62 -10.50
C ARG A 154 1.62 17.94 -10.94
N GLU A 155 2.59 17.89 -10.05
CA GLU A 155 3.86 17.20 -10.27
C GLU A 155 3.71 15.69 -9.99
N GLY A 156 4.66 14.89 -10.47
CA GLY A 156 4.72 13.47 -10.16
C GLY A 156 4.96 13.22 -8.66
N ILE A 157 4.25 12.24 -8.08
CA ILE A 157 4.22 11.97 -6.65
C ILE A 157 4.52 10.51 -6.39
N LYS A 158 5.39 10.23 -5.43
CA LYS A 158 5.60 8.90 -4.87
C LYS A 158 5.01 8.89 -3.45
N LEU A 159 4.02 8.04 -3.22
CA LEU A 159 3.45 7.83 -1.89
C LEU A 159 4.39 6.96 -1.06
N ASP A 160 4.41 7.20 0.24
CA ASP A 160 5.18 6.40 1.20
C ASP A 160 4.30 5.23 1.70
N PRO A 161 4.64 3.97 1.37
CA PRO A 161 3.87 2.82 1.80
C PRO A 161 4.06 2.47 3.29
N THR A 162 4.96 3.17 3.99
CA THR A 162 5.22 2.94 5.42
C THR A 162 4.24 3.67 6.35
N VAL A 163 3.46 4.61 5.80
CA VAL A 163 2.39 5.27 6.56
C VAL A 163 1.25 4.28 6.88
N ASP A 164 0.40 4.65 7.83
CA ASP A 164 -0.80 3.86 8.14
C ASP A 164 -1.58 3.52 6.87
N ARG A 165 -2.00 2.25 6.75
CA ARG A 165 -2.66 1.74 5.54
C ARG A 165 -3.98 2.47 5.23
N GLY A 166 -4.71 2.92 6.25
CA GLY A 166 -5.92 3.72 6.07
C GLY A 166 -5.59 5.07 5.44
N VAL A 167 -4.59 5.77 5.97
CA VAL A 167 -4.09 7.04 5.42
C VAL A 167 -3.57 6.85 3.99
N PHE A 168 -2.81 5.77 3.74
CA PHE A 168 -2.32 5.44 2.40
C PHE A 168 -3.46 5.26 1.38
N ARG A 169 -4.54 4.57 1.77
CA ARG A 169 -5.73 4.41 0.93
C ARG A 169 -6.44 5.73 0.66
N GLU A 170 -6.58 6.59 1.67
CA GLU A 170 -7.17 7.93 1.51
C GLU A 170 -6.33 8.79 0.55
N GLN A 171 -5.01 8.77 0.70
CA GLN A 171 -4.09 9.48 -0.20
C GLN A 171 -4.24 8.98 -1.64
N ARG A 172 -4.23 7.66 -1.85
CA ARG A 172 -4.41 7.02 -3.15
C ARG A 172 -5.73 7.44 -3.81
N ASP A 173 -6.83 7.34 -3.06
CA ASP A 173 -8.16 7.62 -3.58
C ASP A 173 -8.30 9.11 -3.92
N ARG A 174 -7.73 9.98 -3.10
CA ARG A 174 -7.68 11.41 -3.39
C ARG A 174 -6.88 11.74 -4.63
N LEU A 175 -5.75 11.08 -4.88
CA LEU A 175 -4.97 11.25 -6.11
C LEU A 175 -5.79 10.82 -7.35
N LYS A 176 -6.53 9.72 -7.28
CA LYS A 176 -7.43 9.28 -8.36
C LYS A 176 -8.52 10.31 -8.66
N GLU A 177 -9.14 10.89 -7.64
CA GLU A 177 -10.13 11.97 -7.80
C GLU A 177 -9.54 13.20 -8.49
N LEU A 178 -8.27 13.50 -8.23
CA LEU A 178 -7.55 14.63 -8.84
C LEU A 178 -7.05 14.33 -10.27
N GLY A 179 -7.31 13.13 -10.80
CA GLY A 179 -6.93 12.73 -12.16
C GLY A 179 -5.51 12.19 -12.29
N TYR A 180 -4.90 11.77 -11.17
CA TYR A 180 -3.62 11.07 -11.22
C TYR A 180 -3.82 9.59 -11.55
N ARG A 181 -2.87 9.02 -12.28
CA ARG A 181 -2.73 7.57 -12.46
C ARG A 181 -1.40 7.09 -11.91
N PHE A 182 -1.43 5.88 -11.37
CA PHE A 182 -0.24 5.22 -10.89
C PHE A 182 0.51 4.55 -12.05
N ASP A 183 1.77 4.89 -12.20
CA ASP A 183 2.69 4.19 -13.10
C ASP A 183 3.45 3.14 -12.29
N ALA A 184 3.14 1.87 -12.54
CA ALA A 184 3.75 0.76 -11.82
C ALA A 184 5.26 0.61 -12.09
N LYS A 185 5.76 1.01 -13.27
CA LYS A 185 7.20 0.99 -13.60
C LYS A 185 7.96 2.11 -12.90
N ALA A 186 7.40 3.32 -12.92
CA ALA A 186 8.00 4.48 -12.26
C ALA A 186 7.76 4.49 -10.74
N GLN A 187 6.86 3.64 -10.24
CA GLN A 187 6.40 3.63 -8.84
C GLN A 187 5.94 5.02 -8.38
N ALA A 188 5.27 5.75 -9.26
CA ALA A 188 4.88 7.12 -9.04
C ALA A 188 3.49 7.41 -9.62
N TRP A 189 2.83 8.40 -9.05
CA TRP A 189 1.58 8.93 -9.54
C TRP A 189 1.85 10.12 -10.45
N ALA A 190 1.28 10.11 -11.64
CA ALA A 190 1.39 11.19 -12.61
C ALA A 190 0.02 11.62 -13.10
N VAL A 191 -0.13 12.91 -13.42
CA VAL A 191 -1.35 13.44 -14.05
C VAL A 191 -1.33 13.06 -15.51
N ILE A 192 -2.42 12.50 -16.01
CA ILE A 192 -2.59 12.30 -17.43
C ILE A 192 -2.97 13.64 -18.04
N VAL A 193 -2.04 14.20 -18.80
CA VAL A 193 -2.34 15.33 -19.69
C VAL A 193 -2.82 14.70 -21.01
N ASP A 194 -4.12 14.85 -21.27
CA ASP A 194 -4.75 14.42 -22.53
C ASP A 194 -4.49 15.44 -23.61
#